data_4457e2e2f3ceb0f57f05a846c7e890b0
#
_entry.id   4457e2e2f3ceb0f57f05a846c7e890b0
#
_cell.length_a   1.000
_cell.length_b   1.000
_cell.length_c   1.000
_cell.angle_alpha   90.00
_cell.angle_beta   90.00
_cell.angle_gamma   90.00
#
_symmetry.space_group_name_H-M   'P 1'
#
loop_
_entity.id
_entity.type
_entity.pdbx_description
1 polymer ?
#
loop_
_entity_poly.entity_id
_entity_poly.type
_entity_poly.pdbx_seq_one_letter_code
_entity_poly.pdbx_strand_id
1 'polypeptide(L)'
;MDSWFTVEQIDQDTFVISEYKHWEETHCYLLCGTKRAILIDTGLGVSNIREVIDGLTKLPVTVITTHVHWDHIGGHKYFRSIAVHEAEKEWLSVKFPIPLQVVKNNIMCNPCDFPSDFKVEKYQIFQGVPQMILHDEDCIDLGNRKLVVIHTPGHSPGHCCFYEADRKYLYSGDLIYSGCLDAFYPSTNPQEFWKSVRKIQSLKISRILPGHHHLSIPVTIIDKIETAFHNLSNEGKLKQGNGIFS
;
A
#
# COMPACT_ATOMS: atom_id res chain seq x y z
N MET A 1 -26.23 6.83 -5.73
CA MET A 1 -25.31 6.71 -4.58
C MET A 1 -24.00 7.31 -5.02
N ASP A 2 -23.57 8.33 -4.34
CA ASP A 2 -22.27 8.95 -4.63
C ASP A 2 -21.19 8.00 -4.11
N SER A 3 -20.63 7.14 -4.97
CA SER A 3 -19.68 6.14 -4.54
C SER A 3 -18.34 6.82 -4.26
N TRP A 4 -17.85 6.68 -3.03
CA TRP A 4 -16.51 7.13 -2.65
C TRP A 4 -15.43 6.40 -3.46
N PHE A 5 -15.61 5.11 -3.64
CA PHE A 5 -14.66 4.25 -4.35
C PHE A 5 -14.95 4.18 -5.85
N THR A 6 -13.90 4.21 -6.64
CA THR A 6 -13.90 3.79 -8.04
C THR A 6 -13.38 2.37 -8.12
N VAL A 7 -14.11 1.48 -8.81
CA VAL A 7 -13.71 0.08 -8.99
C VAL A 7 -13.37 -0.14 -10.45
N GLU A 8 -12.17 -0.61 -10.72
CA GLU A 8 -11.72 -0.97 -12.07
C GLU A 8 -11.26 -2.43 -12.08
N GLN A 9 -11.55 -3.13 -13.16
CA GLN A 9 -11.12 -4.52 -13.34
C GLN A 9 -9.79 -4.55 -14.11
N ILE A 10 -8.75 -5.10 -13.47
CA ILE A 10 -7.41 -5.23 -14.04
C ILE A 10 -7.35 -6.44 -15.01
N ASP A 11 -7.92 -7.56 -14.57
CA ASP A 11 -8.11 -8.80 -15.31
C ASP A 11 -9.30 -9.57 -14.73
N GLN A 12 -9.54 -10.81 -15.18
CA GLN A 12 -10.74 -11.60 -14.84
C GLN A 12 -10.99 -11.72 -13.33
N ASP A 13 -9.95 -11.75 -12.51
CA ASP A 13 -10.00 -12.04 -11.08
C ASP A 13 -9.13 -11.09 -10.22
N THR A 14 -8.79 -9.91 -10.78
CA THR A 14 -8.08 -8.83 -10.11
C THR A 14 -8.81 -7.51 -10.30
N PHE A 15 -9.12 -6.85 -9.19
CA PHE A 15 -9.78 -5.55 -9.16
C PHE A 15 -8.92 -4.55 -8.40
N VAL A 16 -8.95 -3.27 -8.84
CA VAL A 16 -8.45 -2.14 -8.07
C VAL A 16 -9.62 -1.33 -7.55
N ILE A 17 -9.53 -0.94 -6.30
CA ILE A 17 -10.48 -0.07 -5.61
C ILE A 17 -9.75 1.20 -5.22
N SER A 18 -10.11 2.31 -5.85
CA SER A 18 -9.39 3.57 -5.78
C SER A 18 -10.18 4.67 -5.09
N GLU A 19 -9.51 5.54 -4.35
CA GLU A 19 -10.07 6.69 -3.65
C GLU A 19 -9.66 8.00 -4.36
N TYR A 20 -9.93 8.12 -5.68
CA TYR A 20 -9.53 9.26 -6.54
C TYR A 20 -10.09 10.64 -6.12
N LYS A 21 -11.09 10.67 -5.23
CA LYS A 21 -11.62 11.92 -4.71
C LYS A 21 -10.70 12.58 -3.68
N HIS A 22 -9.78 11.81 -3.12
CA HIS A 22 -8.79 12.30 -2.16
C HIS A 22 -7.45 12.55 -2.85
N TRP A 23 -6.68 13.49 -2.35
CA TRP A 23 -5.38 13.87 -2.92
C TRP A 23 -4.32 12.77 -2.85
N GLU A 24 -4.46 11.83 -1.90
CA GLU A 24 -3.60 10.61 -1.85
C GLU A 24 -3.88 9.66 -3.01
N GLU A 25 -5.07 9.68 -3.58
CA GLU A 25 -5.49 8.76 -4.65
C GLU A 25 -5.09 7.31 -4.36
N THR A 26 -5.39 6.84 -3.15
CA THR A 26 -4.95 5.53 -2.64
C THR A 26 -5.63 4.38 -3.39
N HIS A 27 -4.89 3.29 -3.61
CA HIS A 27 -5.36 2.08 -4.28
C HIS A 27 -5.28 0.86 -3.37
N CYS A 28 -6.37 0.09 -3.36
CA CYS A 28 -6.44 -1.24 -2.78
C CYS A 28 -6.67 -2.27 -3.88
N TYR A 29 -6.15 -3.49 -3.72
CA TYR A 29 -6.27 -4.51 -4.75
C TYR A 29 -6.95 -5.76 -4.21
N LEU A 30 -8.09 -6.15 -4.84
CA LEU A 30 -8.76 -7.42 -4.56
C LEU A 30 -8.32 -8.47 -5.56
N LEU A 31 -7.75 -9.56 -5.07
CA LEU A 31 -7.28 -10.70 -5.83
C LEU A 31 -8.12 -11.93 -5.48
N CYS A 32 -8.94 -12.38 -6.42
CA CYS A 32 -9.78 -13.56 -6.23
C CYS A 32 -9.05 -14.82 -6.71
N GLY A 33 -8.91 -15.80 -5.84
CA GLY A 33 -8.46 -17.14 -6.19
C GLY A 33 -9.62 -18.11 -6.29
N THR A 34 -9.33 -19.43 -6.32
CA THR A 34 -10.36 -20.47 -6.29
C THR A 34 -10.77 -20.88 -4.88
N LYS A 35 -9.93 -20.63 -3.88
CA LYS A 35 -10.18 -21.01 -2.48
C LYS A 35 -10.49 -19.82 -1.57
N ARG A 36 -9.85 -18.68 -1.82
CA ARG A 36 -9.96 -17.46 -1.02
C ARG A 36 -9.59 -16.26 -1.85
N ALA A 37 -9.88 -15.07 -1.33
CA ALA A 37 -9.45 -13.81 -1.89
C ALA A 37 -8.49 -13.09 -0.93
N ILE A 38 -7.62 -12.27 -1.50
CA ILE A 38 -6.74 -11.35 -0.78
C ILE A 38 -7.18 -9.93 -1.13
N LEU A 39 -7.22 -9.07 -0.11
CA LEU A 39 -7.29 -7.64 -0.28
C LEU A 39 -5.97 -7.03 0.17
N ILE A 40 -5.25 -6.39 -0.75
CA ILE A 40 -4.04 -5.64 -0.45
C ILE A 40 -4.46 -4.24 -0.04
N ASP A 41 -4.17 -3.87 1.20
CA ASP A 41 -4.54 -2.62 1.86
C ASP A 41 -6.05 -2.36 1.93
N THR A 42 -6.45 -1.29 2.61
CA THR A 42 -7.88 -0.98 2.84
C THR A 42 -8.19 0.52 2.76
N GLY A 43 -7.26 1.33 2.27
CA GLY A 43 -7.43 2.74 2.01
C GLY A 43 -7.53 3.62 3.25
N LEU A 44 -8.05 4.82 3.03
CA LEU A 44 -8.16 5.90 4.02
C LEU A 44 -9.12 5.62 5.17
N GLY A 45 -10.06 4.68 4.99
CA GLY A 45 -11.09 4.41 5.99
C GLY A 45 -12.18 5.48 6.11
N VAL A 46 -12.30 6.33 5.09
CA VAL A 46 -13.32 7.38 4.97
C VAL A 46 -14.68 6.76 4.68
N SER A 47 -14.73 5.69 3.92
CA SER A 47 -15.93 4.93 3.63
C SER A 47 -15.73 3.43 3.88
N ASN A 48 -16.81 2.65 3.84
CA ASN A 48 -16.78 1.22 4.14
C ASN A 48 -16.39 0.40 2.90
N ILE A 49 -15.10 0.15 2.73
CA ILE A 49 -14.58 -0.66 1.62
C ILE A 49 -15.14 -2.10 1.64
N ARG A 50 -15.54 -2.64 2.80
CA ARG A 50 -16.07 -3.99 2.93
C ARG A 50 -17.34 -4.19 2.09
N GLU A 51 -18.20 -3.19 1.98
CA GLU A 51 -19.41 -3.26 1.14
C GLU A 51 -19.07 -3.44 -0.33
N VAL A 52 -18.01 -2.78 -0.82
CA VAL A 52 -17.49 -2.95 -2.16
C VAL A 52 -16.97 -4.37 -2.38
N ILE A 53 -16.15 -4.85 -1.45
CA ILE A 53 -15.55 -6.19 -1.50
C ILE A 53 -16.64 -7.28 -1.50
N ASP A 54 -17.68 -7.15 -0.65
CA ASP A 54 -18.80 -8.11 -0.59
C ASP A 54 -19.65 -8.12 -1.87
N GLY A 55 -19.63 -7.03 -2.64
CA GLY A 55 -20.23 -6.97 -3.98
C GLY A 55 -19.41 -7.67 -5.05
N LEU A 56 -18.09 -7.74 -4.90
CA LEU A 56 -17.16 -8.29 -5.90
C LEU A 56 -16.89 -9.80 -5.69
N THR A 57 -16.88 -10.27 -4.45
CA THR A 57 -16.59 -11.68 -4.16
C THR A 57 -17.39 -12.22 -2.97
N LYS A 58 -17.64 -13.54 -2.98
CA LYS A 58 -18.21 -14.28 -1.83
C LYS A 58 -17.16 -15.18 -1.16
N LEU A 59 -15.92 -15.14 -1.62
CA LEU A 59 -14.82 -15.90 -1.03
C LEU A 59 -14.43 -15.34 0.34
N PRO A 60 -13.86 -16.15 1.23
CA PRO A 60 -13.21 -15.65 2.43
C PRO A 60 -12.08 -14.68 2.06
N VAL A 61 -12.11 -13.47 2.63
CA VAL A 61 -11.13 -12.42 2.36
C VAL A 61 -10.16 -12.27 3.53
N THR A 62 -8.87 -12.31 3.22
CA THR A 62 -7.79 -11.92 4.13
C THR A 62 -7.19 -10.61 3.63
N VAL A 63 -7.05 -9.63 4.51
CA VAL A 63 -6.30 -8.41 4.23
C VAL A 63 -4.82 -8.67 4.43
N ILE A 64 -4.00 -8.32 3.46
CA ILE A 64 -2.55 -8.25 3.61
C ILE A 64 -2.14 -6.79 3.45
N THR A 65 -1.27 -6.32 4.31
CA THR A 65 -0.91 -4.91 4.42
C THR A 65 0.45 -4.69 3.79
N THR A 66 0.56 -3.73 2.86
CA THR A 66 1.86 -3.32 2.32
C THR A 66 2.70 -2.72 3.42
N HIS A 67 2.12 -1.82 4.20
CA HIS A 67 2.75 -1.18 5.36
C HIS A 67 1.71 -0.50 6.26
N VAL A 68 2.11 -0.12 7.48
CA VAL A 68 1.19 0.45 8.47
C VAL A 68 1.25 1.98 8.43
N HIS A 69 0.70 2.57 7.34
CA HIS A 69 0.36 3.98 7.28
C HIS A 69 -1.16 4.18 7.26
N TRP A 70 -1.61 5.35 7.68
CA TRP A 70 -3.02 5.67 7.95
C TRP A 70 -3.93 5.51 6.73
N ASP A 71 -3.40 5.76 5.56
CA ASP A 71 -4.07 5.71 4.26
C ASP A 71 -4.10 4.30 3.65
N HIS A 72 -3.40 3.32 4.24
CA HIS A 72 -3.41 1.91 3.86
C HIS A 72 -4.22 1.02 4.81
N ILE A 73 -4.38 1.45 6.07
CA ILE A 73 -5.01 0.61 7.11
C ILE A 73 -6.39 1.10 7.57
N GLY A 74 -6.89 2.21 7.02
CA GLY A 74 -8.09 2.87 7.53
C GLY A 74 -9.35 2.01 7.52
N GLY A 75 -9.50 1.11 6.55
CA GLY A 75 -10.60 0.16 6.45
C GLY A 75 -10.36 -1.19 7.14
N HIS A 76 -9.22 -1.44 7.78
CA HIS A 76 -8.92 -2.71 8.47
C HIS A 76 -9.99 -3.09 9.50
N LYS A 77 -10.62 -2.12 10.14
CA LYS A 77 -11.70 -2.30 11.12
C LYS A 77 -12.89 -3.13 10.60
N TYR A 78 -13.05 -3.27 9.30
CA TYR A 78 -14.14 -4.03 8.68
C TYR A 78 -13.77 -5.50 8.41
N PHE A 79 -12.53 -5.91 8.70
CA PHE A 79 -12.03 -7.26 8.42
C PHE A 79 -11.54 -7.95 9.68
N ARG A 80 -11.68 -9.30 9.70
CA ARG A 80 -11.27 -10.13 10.84
C ARG A 80 -9.91 -10.79 10.64
N SER A 81 -9.51 -11.00 9.39
CA SER A 81 -8.24 -11.65 9.04
C SER A 81 -7.31 -10.61 8.42
N ILE A 82 -6.30 -10.21 9.18
CA ILE A 82 -5.34 -9.17 8.80
C ILE A 82 -3.93 -9.73 8.97
N ALA A 83 -3.09 -9.51 7.97
CA ALA A 83 -1.69 -9.86 7.98
C ALA A 83 -0.82 -8.60 7.79
N VAL A 84 0.26 -8.51 8.55
CA VAL A 84 1.23 -7.41 8.49
C VAL A 84 2.64 -7.97 8.65
N HIS A 85 3.64 -7.28 8.10
CA HIS A 85 5.03 -7.65 8.30
C HIS A 85 5.45 -7.51 9.77
N GLU A 86 6.30 -8.41 10.25
CA GLU A 86 6.73 -8.48 11.65
C GLU A 86 7.25 -7.14 12.17
N ALA A 87 8.00 -6.40 11.36
CA ALA A 87 8.61 -5.12 11.74
C ALA A 87 7.58 -4.02 12.06
N GLU A 88 6.31 -4.15 11.63
CA GLU A 88 5.24 -3.18 11.89
C GLU A 88 4.08 -3.73 12.72
N LYS A 89 4.22 -4.92 13.26
CA LYS A 89 3.23 -5.51 14.15
C LYS A 89 2.86 -4.58 15.32
N GLU A 90 3.86 -3.96 15.94
CA GLU A 90 3.63 -3.03 17.06
C GLU A 90 2.98 -1.72 16.60
N TRP A 91 3.30 -1.22 15.41
CA TRP A 91 2.65 -0.05 14.84
C TRP A 91 1.15 -0.28 14.65
N LEU A 92 0.77 -1.45 14.17
CA LEU A 92 -0.64 -1.81 13.98
C LEU A 92 -1.35 -2.06 15.31
N SER A 93 -0.71 -2.67 16.29
CA SER A 93 -1.40 -3.18 17.48
C SER A 93 -1.40 -2.23 18.69
N VAL A 94 -0.35 -1.43 18.85
CA VAL A 94 -0.15 -0.68 20.12
C VAL A 94 0.26 0.76 19.89
N LYS A 95 1.18 1.02 18.95
CA LYS A 95 1.88 2.30 18.86
C LYS A 95 1.98 2.78 17.41
N PHE A 96 0.90 3.32 16.89
CA PHE A 96 0.95 3.97 15.59
C PHE A 96 1.94 5.14 15.60
N PRO A 97 2.82 5.29 14.59
CA PRO A 97 3.95 6.21 14.64
C PRO A 97 3.59 7.69 14.53
N ILE A 98 2.40 8.00 13.99
CA ILE A 98 1.96 9.38 13.72
C ILE A 98 0.80 9.74 14.66
N PRO A 99 0.82 10.92 15.32
CA PRO A 99 -0.28 11.37 16.16
C PRO A 99 -1.61 11.47 15.37
N LEU A 100 -2.72 11.06 15.99
CA LEU A 100 -4.06 11.09 15.36
C LEU A 100 -4.41 12.48 14.80
N GLN A 101 -4.02 13.56 15.48
CA GLN A 101 -4.31 14.92 15.00
C GLN A 101 -3.57 15.24 13.70
N VAL A 102 -2.34 14.75 13.54
CA VAL A 102 -1.57 14.91 12.29
C VAL A 102 -2.27 14.16 11.16
N VAL A 103 -2.71 12.93 11.40
CA VAL A 103 -3.47 12.15 10.42
C VAL A 103 -4.78 12.86 10.02
N LYS A 104 -5.54 13.39 10.98
CA LYS A 104 -6.75 14.18 10.68
C LYS A 104 -6.45 15.41 9.83
N ASN A 105 -5.35 16.08 10.10
CA ASN A 105 -4.92 17.23 9.31
C ASN A 105 -4.55 16.80 7.88
N ASN A 106 -3.86 15.68 7.71
CA ASN A 106 -3.52 15.13 6.37
C ASN A 106 -4.78 14.75 5.58
N ILE A 107 -5.76 14.09 6.22
CA ILE A 107 -7.04 13.77 5.57
C ILE A 107 -7.72 15.05 5.06
N MET A 108 -7.61 16.14 5.77
CA MET A 108 -8.31 17.39 5.48
C MET A 108 -7.45 18.46 4.78
N CYS A 109 -6.19 18.15 4.41
CA CYS A 109 -5.26 19.19 3.92
C CYS A 109 -5.63 19.79 2.57
N ASN A 110 -6.36 19.03 1.75
CA ASN A 110 -6.88 19.51 0.46
C ASN A 110 -8.41 19.44 0.41
N PRO A 111 -9.07 20.32 -0.34
CA PRO A 111 -10.51 20.22 -0.57
C PRO A 111 -10.91 18.87 -1.15
N CYS A 112 -11.92 18.23 -0.55
CA CYS A 112 -12.38 16.91 -0.95
C CYS A 112 -13.88 16.75 -0.68
N ASP A 113 -14.60 16.17 -1.65
CA ASP A 113 -16.02 15.83 -1.53
C ASP A 113 -16.19 14.52 -0.76
N PHE A 114 -16.02 14.58 0.55
CA PHE A 114 -16.19 13.43 1.44
C PHE A 114 -17.64 12.92 1.44
N PRO A 115 -17.85 11.62 1.72
CA PRO A 115 -19.19 11.08 1.98
C PRO A 115 -19.90 11.88 3.08
N SER A 116 -21.21 12.08 2.93
CA SER A 116 -21.99 12.93 3.84
C SER A 116 -22.00 12.45 5.31
N ASP A 117 -21.79 11.15 5.52
CA ASP A 117 -21.68 10.48 6.81
C ASP A 117 -20.27 10.50 7.40
N PHE A 118 -19.26 10.83 6.61
CA PHE A 118 -17.88 10.97 7.12
C PHE A 118 -17.77 12.24 7.99
N LYS A 119 -17.16 12.08 9.16
CA LYS A 119 -16.86 13.17 10.10
C LYS A 119 -15.44 12.97 10.62
N VAL A 120 -14.53 13.88 10.26
CA VAL A 120 -13.11 13.80 10.64
C VAL A 120 -12.93 13.80 12.16
N GLU A 121 -13.82 14.43 12.92
CA GLU A 121 -13.77 14.47 14.38
C GLU A 121 -13.91 13.06 14.96
N LYS A 122 -14.67 12.20 14.28
CA LYS A 122 -14.92 10.80 14.68
C LYS A 122 -13.89 9.82 14.09
N TYR A 123 -13.03 10.29 13.19
CA TYR A 123 -12.01 9.43 12.60
C TYR A 123 -11.05 8.90 13.67
N GLN A 124 -10.76 7.60 13.56
CA GLN A 124 -9.81 6.91 14.42
C GLN A 124 -8.88 6.08 13.54
N ILE A 125 -7.60 6.07 13.87
CA ILE A 125 -6.63 5.16 13.25
C ILE A 125 -6.94 3.76 13.74
N PHE A 126 -7.00 2.79 12.81
CA PHE A 126 -7.18 1.40 13.20
C PHE A 126 -6.02 0.93 14.06
N GLN A 127 -6.34 0.30 15.17
CA GLN A 127 -5.40 -0.44 16.00
C GLN A 127 -6.00 -1.81 16.33
N GLY A 128 -5.22 -2.87 16.10
CA GLY A 128 -5.66 -4.23 16.34
C GLY A 128 -4.51 -5.23 16.19
N VAL A 129 -4.69 -6.41 16.78
CA VAL A 129 -3.69 -7.47 16.70
C VAL A 129 -3.83 -8.19 15.35
N PRO A 130 -2.79 -8.24 14.52
CA PRO A 130 -2.83 -9.00 13.29
C PRO A 130 -2.96 -10.50 13.58
N GLN A 131 -3.74 -11.21 12.75
CA GLN A 131 -3.93 -12.65 12.89
C GLN A 131 -2.79 -13.44 12.23
N MET A 132 -2.07 -12.82 11.31
CA MET A 132 -0.93 -13.43 10.61
C MET A 132 0.23 -12.44 10.57
N ILE A 133 1.43 -12.98 10.69
CA ILE A 133 2.67 -12.21 10.51
C ILE A 133 3.27 -12.62 9.17
N LEU A 134 3.67 -11.63 8.39
CA LEU A 134 4.34 -11.80 7.11
C LEU A 134 5.85 -11.68 7.29
N HIS A 135 6.57 -12.52 6.55
CA HIS A 135 8.01 -12.46 6.43
C HIS A 135 8.41 -12.42 4.96
N ASP A 136 9.64 -12.01 4.71
CA ASP A 136 10.20 -12.03 3.35
C ASP A 136 10.14 -13.45 2.75
N GLU A 137 9.81 -13.53 1.48
CA GLU A 137 9.66 -14.78 0.71
C GLU A 137 8.47 -15.67 1.11
N ASP A 138 7.62 -15.26 2.05
CA ASP A 138 6.39 -15.98 2.34
C ASP A 138 5.53 -16.11 1.08
N CYS A 139 4.96 -17.32 0.88
CA CYS A 139 4.10 -17.61 -0.26
C CYS A 139 2.63 -17.72 0.17
N ILE A 140 1.80 -16.84 -0.38
CA ILE A 140 0.35 -16.80 -0.12
C ILE A 140 -0.38 -17.48 -1.27
N ASP A 141 -0.93 -18.67 -1.02
CA ASP A 141 -1.65 -19.49 -2.00
C ASP A 141 -3.16 -19.21 -1.96
N LEU A 142 -3.73 -18.78 -3.09
CA LEU A 142 -5.17 -18.52 -3.25
C LEU A 142 -5.90 -19.70 -3.96
N GLY A 143 -5.18 -20.75 -4.29
CA GLY A 143 -5.65 -21.93 -5.03
C GLY A 143 -5.09 -22.00 -6.46
N ASN A 144 -5.53 -21.12 -7.34
CA ASN A 144 -5.05 -21.04 -8.73
C ASN A 144 -4.04 -19.91 -8.97
N ARG A 145 -3.64 -19.19 -7.93
CA ARG A 145 -2.65 -18.09 -8.00
C ARG A 145 -1.88 -17.98 -6.69
N LYS A 146 -0.66 -17.49 -6.77
CA LYS A 146 0.24 -17.34 -5.63
C LYS A 146 0.89 -15.97 -5.63
N LEU A 147 0.97 -15.37 -4.45
CA LEU A 147 1.75 -14.16 -4.21
C LEU A 147 2.96 -14.48 -3.35
N VAL A 148 4.07 -13.85 -3.67
CA VAL A 148 5.28 -13.87 -2.83
C VAL A 148 5.39 -12.53 -2.13
N VAL A 149 5.61 -12.55 -0.83
CA VAL A 149 5.92 -11.37 -0.03
C VAL A 149 7.36 -10.97 -0.29
N ILE A 150 7.58 -9.75 -0.71
CA ILE A 150 8.92 -9.18 -0.89
C ILE A 150 9.08 -8.07 0.14
N HIS A 151 9.84 -8.32 1.20
CA HIS A 151 10.14 -7.28 2.18
C HIS A 151 11.00 -6.19 1.55
N THR A 152 10.50 -4.99 1.52
CA THR A 152 11.07 -3.82 0.84
C THR A 152 11.11 -2.61 1.77
N PRO A 153 11.89 -2.67 2.86
CA PRO A 153 11.96 -1.57 3.83
C PRO A 153 12.54 -0.31 3.22
N GLY A 154 12.22 0.82 3.83
CA GLY A 154 12.77 2.13 3.44
C GLY A 154 11.74 3.24 3.47
N HIS A 155 10.58 3.06 2.84
CA HIS A 155 9.41 3.92 3.05
C HIS A 155 8.91 3.79 4.50
N SER A 156 8.80 2.56 4.97
CA SER A 156 8.58 2.21 6.36
C SER A 156 9.38 0.94 6.71
N PRO A 157 9.56 0.57 7.99
CA PRO A 157 10.41 -0.56 8.37
C PRO A 157 9.84 -1.93 7.95
N GLY A 158 8.53 -2.08 7.84
CA GLY A 158 7.87 -3.32 7.45
C GLY A 158 7.22 -3.27 6.09
N HIS A 159 7.53 -2.26 5.26
CA HIS A 159 6.97 -2.18 3.92
C HIS A 159 7.25 -3.44 3.11
N CYS A 160 6.22 -3.95 2.43
CA CYS A 160 6.29 -5.10 1.54
C CYS A 160 5.68 -4.78 0.18
N CYS A 161 6.35 -5.21 -0.86
CA CYS A 161 5.71 -5.45 -2.15
C CYS A 161 5.16 -6.88 -2.18
N PHE A 162 4.14 -7.11 -3.00
CA PHE A 162 3.64 -8.46 -3.27
C PHE A 162 3.84 -8.77 -4.76
N TYR A 163 4.44 -9.92 -5.05
CA TYR A 163 4.76 -10.30 -6.41
C TYR A 163 4.02 -11.56 -6.84
N GLU A 164 3.34 -11.50 -7.98
CA GLU A 164 2.68 -12.63 -8.62
C GLU A 164 3.47 -13.04 -9.87
N ALA A 165 4.28 -14.09 -9.73
CA ALA A 165 5.23 -14.50 -10.76
C ALA A 165 4.57 -14.96 -12.07
N ASP A 166 3.44 -15.66 -11.99
CA ASP A 166 2.72 -16.20 -13.15
C ASP A 166 2.17 -15.08 -14.04
N ARG A 167 1.69 -13.97 -13.45
CA ARG A 167 1.20 -12.78 -14.16
C ARG A 167 2.28 -11.72 -14.34
N LYS A 168 3.38 -11.83 -13.61
CA LYS A 168 4.45 -10.83 -13.55
C LYS A 168 3.94 -9.47 -13.05
N TYR A 169 3.00 -9.50 -12.11
CA TYR A 169 2.44 -8.31 -11.47
C TYR A 169 3.20 -8.00 -10.18
N LEU A 170 3.54 -6.75 -10.00
CA LEU A 170 4.12 -6.23 -8.76
C LEU A 170 3.13 -5.25 -8.13
N TYR A 171 2.59 -5.59 -6.98
CA TYR A 171 1.84 -4.68 -6.11
C TYR A 171 2.86 -3.97 -5.25
N SER A 172 3.16 -2.72 -5.61
CA SER A 172 4.36 -2.04 -5.12
C SER A 172 4.16 -1.21 -3.86
N GLY A 173 2.91 -1.05 -3.38
CA GLY A 173 2.65 -0.12 -2.28
C GLY A 173 3.29 1.23 -2.56
N ASP A 174 4.03 1.74 -1.59
CA ASP A 174 4.69 3.04 -1.64
C ASP A 174 6.17 3.00 -2.01
N LEU A 175 6.65 1.84 -2.47
CA LEU A 175 8.00 1.76 -3.01
C LEU A 175 8.10 2.35 -4.42
N ILE A 176 7.08 2.08 -5.28
CA ILE A 176 7.05 2.52 -6.67
C ILE A 176 5.67 3.06 -7.02
N TYR A 177 5.58 4.35 -7.28
CA TYR A 177 4.39 5.02 -7.83
C TYR A 177 4.80 6.25 -8.65
N SER A 178 3.86 6.86 -9.35
CA SER A 178 4.09 8.09 -10.12
C SER A 178 3.88 9.29 -9.21
N GLY A 179 4.95 10.01 -8.88
CA GLY A 179 4.89 11.16 -7.99
C GLY A 179 6.18 11.37 -7.22
N CYS A 180 6.09 12.10 -6.12
CA CYS A 180 7.20 12.30 -5.21
C CYS A 180 7.29 11.11 -4.24
N LEU A 181 8.37 10.35 -4.30
CA LEU A 181 8.54 9.18 -3.44
C LEU A 181 8.89 9.58 -2.01
N ASP A 182 8.15 9.06 -1.05
CA ASP A 182 8.37 9.31 0.37
C ASP A 182 9.51 8.45 0.94
N ALA A 183 10.74 8.89 0.69
CA ALA A 183 11.95 8.16 1.06
C ALA A 183 12.86 8.92 2.03
N PHE A 184 12.58 10.20 2.36
CA PHE A 184 13.51 11.07 3.08
C PHE A 184 12.94 11.71 4.34
N TYR A 185 11.71 11.39 4.71
CA TYR A 185 11.10 11.80 5.97
C TYR A 185 11.76 11.13 7.18
N PRO A 186 11.60 11.63 8.40
CA PRO A 186 12.19 11.05 9.60
C PRO A 186 11.82 9.59 9.87
N SER A 187 10.65 9.14 9.38
CA SER A 187 10.18 7.76 9.50
C SER A 187 10.74 6.81 8.44
N THR A 188 11.40 7.33 7.39
CA THR A 188 11.91 6.56 6.26
C THR A 188 13.41 6.28 6.38
N ASN A 189 13.92 5.39 5.54
CA ASN A 189 15.34 5.12 5.39
C ASN A 189 15.73 5.10 3.91
N PRO A 190 16.34 6.18 3.36
CA PRO A 190 16.67 6.28 1.95
C PRO A 190 17.61 5.18 1.44
N GLN A 191 18.50 4.70 2.30
CA GLN A 191 19.46 3.64 1.91
C GLN A 191 18.76 2.29 1.80
N GLU A 192 17.88 1.96 2.75
CA GLU A 192 17.06 0.74 2.66
C GLU A 192 16.06 0.84 1.50
N PHE A 193 15.47 2.01 1.26
CA PHE A 193 14.60 2.26 0.12
C PHE A 193 15.31 1.94 -1.20
N TRP A 194 16.52 2.45 -1.39
CA TRP A 194 17.32 2.16 -2.57
C TRP A 194 17.66 0.67 -2.71
N LYS A 195 18.05 -0.02 -1.63
CA LYS A 195 18.26 -1.47 -1.64
C LYS A 195 16.99 -2.21 -2.07
N SER A 196 15.85 -1.78 -1.58
CA SER A 196 14.53 -2.35 -1.90
C SER A 196 14.19 -2.17 -3.39
N VAL A 197 14.45 -0.99 -3.97
CA VAL A 197 14.30 -0.76 -5.41
C VAL A 197 15.19 -1.72 -6.22
N ARG A 198 16.45 -1.89 -5.84
CA ARG A 198 17.38 -2.84 -6.49
C ARG A 198 16.93 -4.30 -6.34
N LYS A 199 16.33 -4.66 -5.21
CA LYS A 199 15.79 -6.01 -4.98
C LYS A 199 14.69 -6.35 -5.97
N ILE A 200 13.72 -5.45 -6.17
CA ILE A 200 12.62 -5.67 -7.12
C ILE A 200 13.06 -5.59 -8.58
N GLN A 201 14.14 -4.86 -8.90
CA GLN A 201 14.70 -4.75 -10.25
C GLN A 201 15.13 -6.12 -10.82
N SER A 202 15.47 -7.08 -9.95
CA SER A 202 15.79 -8.45 -10.35
C SER A 202 14.59 -9.28 -10.79
N LEU A 203 13.36 -8.84 -10.53
CA LEU A 203 12.14 -9.55 -10.85
C LEU A 203 11.73 -9.34 -12.32
N LYS A 204 11.04 -10.35 -12.88
CA LYS A 204 10.44 -10.24 -14.22
C LYS A 204 9.07 -9.58 -14.11
N ILE A 205 9.02 -8.24 -14.13
CA ILE A 205 7.79 -7.47 -13.98
C ILE A 205 7.25 -7.08 -15.36
N SER A 206 5.96 -7.29 -15.59
CA SER A 206 5.23 -6.81 -16.77
C SER A 206 4.28 -5.66 -16.44
N ARG A 207 3.82 -5.58 -15.19
CA ARG A 207 2.90 -4.54 -14.70
C ARG A 207 3.19 -4.18 -13.27
N ILE A 208 3.25 -2.88 -12.99
CA ILE A 208 3.30 -2.33 -11.64
C ILE A 208 1.90 -1.88 -11.24
N LEU A 209 1.50 -2.22 -10.03
CA LEU A 209 0.22 -1.90 -9.41
C LEU A 209 0.53 -1.11 -8.12
N PRO A 210 0.55 0.23 -8.19
CA PRO A 210 1.05 1.10 -7.13
C PRO A 210 0.03 1.33 -6.01
N GLY A 211 0.49 1.85 -4.86
CA GLY A 211 -0.39 2.29 -3.77
C GLY A 211 -1.11 3.60 -4.05
N HIS A 212 -0.57 4.45 -4.93
CA HIS A 212 -1.05 5.81 -5.17
C HIS A 212 -1.04 6.24 -6.64
N HIS A 213 -1.89 7.23 -6.96
CA HIS A 213 -1.89 8.02 -8.20
C HIS A 213 -2.16 7.19 -9.46
N HIS A 214 -1.33 7.33 -10.50
CA HIS A 214 -1.60 6.70 -11.79
C HIS A 214 -1.38 5.19 -11.79
N LEU A 215 -2.39 4.43 -12.20
CA LEU A 215 -2.30 2.95 -12.35
C LEU A 215 -1.44 2.54 -13.56
N SER A 216 -1.31 3.40 -14.56
CA SER A 216 -0.54 3.11 -15.77
C SER A 216 0.85 3.71 -15.67
N ILE A 217 1.77 2.99 -15.03
CA ILE A 217 3.18 3.37 -14.94
C ILE A 217 4.06 2.37 -15.70
N PRO A 218 5.03 2.86 -16.49
CA PRO A 218 5.93 1.98 -17.24
C PRO A 218 6.89 1.29 -16.29
N VAL A 219 7.20 0.02 -16.56
CA VAL A 219 8.12 -0.76 -15.70
C VAL A 219 9.52 -0.13 -15.66
N THR A 220 9.92 0.59 -16.72
CA THR A 220 11.19 1.34 -16.79
C THR A 220 11.33 2.45 -15.73
N ILE A 221 10.26 2.77 -14.99
CA ILE A 221 10.33 3.70 -13.85
C ILE A 221 11.28 3.18 -12.77
N ILE A 222 11.36 1.85 -12.59
CA ILE A 222 12.26 1.23 -11.60
C ILE A 222 13.71 1.60 -11.87
N ASP A 223 14.15 1.54 -13.14
CA ASP A 223 15.51 1.90 -13.53
C ASP A 223 15.78 3.40 -13.35
N LYS A 224 14.77 4.24 -13.60
CA LYS A 224 14.88 5.69 -13.38
C LYS A 224 15.05 6.02 -11.90
N ILE A 225 14.24 5.38 -11.04
CA ILE A 225 14.33 5.56 -9.58
C ILE A 225 15.68 5.06 -9.09
N GLU A 226 16.12 3.87 -9.51
CA GLU A 226 17.44 3.32 -9.14
C GLU A 226 18.56 4.30 -9.52
N THR A 227 18.56 4.81 -10.75
CA THR A 227 19.55 5.78 -11.23
C THR A 227 19.52 7.07 -10.40
N ALA A 228 18.34 7.58 -10.05
CA ALA A 228 18.21 8.79 -9.24
C ALA A 228 18.81 8.58 -7.84
N PHE A 229 18.48 7.46 -7.17
CA PHE A 229 19.05 7.13 -5.87
C PHE A 229 20.55 6.88 -5.92
N HIS A 230 21.05 6.22 -6.97
CA HIS A 230 22.48 6.05 -7.20
C HIS A 230 23.21 7.40 -7.30
N ASN A 231 22.67 8.36 -8.05
CA ASN A 231 23.23 9.69 -8.17
C ASN A 231 23.25 10.44 -6.82
N LEU A 232 22.13 10.39 -6.08
CA LEU A 232 22.04 10.97 -4.73
C LEU A 232 23.08 10.35 -3.78
N SER A 233 23.33 9.04 -3.89
CA SER A 233 24.35 8.35 -3.11
C SER A 233 25.74 8.86 -3.44
N ASN A 234 26.08 9.00 -4.72
CA ASN A 234 27.38 9.52 -5.16
C ASN A 234 27.62 10.97 -4.72
N GLU A 235 26.55 11.76 -4.64
CA GLU A 235 26.59 13.14 -4.15
C GLU A 235 26.60 13.25 -2.60
N GLY A 236 26.55 12.13 -1.88
CA GLY A 236 26.45 12.11 -0.41
C GLY A 236 25.12 12.61 0.15
N LYS A 237 24.09 12.70 -0.69
CA LYS A 237 22.76 13.23 -0.35
C LYS A 237 21.74 12.16 0.07
N LEU A 238 22.09 10.89 -0.01
CA LEU A 238 21.20 9.78 0.35
C LEU A 238 21.10 9.63 1.88
N LYS A 239 20.50 10.63 2.52
CA LYS A 239 20.36 10.74 3.99
C LYS A 239 18.99 11.31 4.33
N GLN A 240 18.41 10.88 5.45
CA GLN A 240 17.20 11.49 6.00
C GLN A 240 17.35 13.00 6.17
N GLY A 241 16.27 13.74 6.01
CA GLY A 241 16.22 15.19 6.18
C GLY A 241 16.85 16.00 5.05
N ASN A 242 17.40 15.36 4.03
CA ASN A 242 17.87 16.04 2.81
C ASN A 242 16.73 16.17 1.78
N GLY A 243 15.49 16.18 2.23
CA GLY A 243 14.32 16.29 1.38
C GLY A 243 14.31 17.61 0.61
N ILE A 244 14.77 17.57 -0.61
CA ILE A 244 14.48 18.59 -1.63
C ILE A 244 13.58 17.89 -2.61
N PHE A 245 12.33 18.18 -2.53
CA PHE A 245 11.37 17.61 -3.47
C PHE A 245 10.51 18.72 -4.01
N SER A 246 10.84 19.12 -5.18
CA SER A 246 10.02 19.89 -6.09
C SER A 246 9.88 19.12 -7.40
#